data_16769afeeb7d86417313eba30996ed2a
#
_entry.id   16769afeeb7d86417313eba30996ed2a
#
_cell.length_a   1.000
_cell.length_b   1.000
_cell.length_c   1.000
_cell.angle_alpha   90.00
_cell.angle_beta   90.00
_cell.angle_gamma   90.00
#
_symmetry.space_group_name_H-M   'P 1'
#
loop_
_entity.id
_entity.type
_entity.pdbx_description
1 polymer ?
#
loop_
_entity_poly.entity_id
_entity_poly.type
_entity_poly.pdbx_seq_one_letter_code
_entity_poly.pdbx_strand_id
1 'polypeptide(L)'
;MQPDEAWGLRWLSCAHPLSHKYMEVACDKRSLVILAADVARVDDLVDLVERVGPHIAGLKTHVDMTEEFTIEEWGKVVSVAKKHDLLLFEDRKFADIGRVTETQMAGMYDIRSWADLVTSHSVSGPDIVDGIAAAWDSVQRIGGVLLLAQMSSRGNLLEAGYTDSTLEMGTASPHVIGYIGNGSNPVE
;
A
#
# COMPACT_ATOMS: atom_id res chain seq x y z
N MET A 1 -23.55 5.87 7.04
CA MET A 1 -23.59 4.43 7.40
C MET A 1 -22.37 4.20 8.28
N GLN A 2 -22.54 3.56 9.42
CA GLN A 2 -21.37 3.29 10.28
C GLN A 2 -20.53 2.17 9.66
N PRO A 3 -19.20 2.16 9.87
CA PRO A 3 -18.32 1.16 9.27
C PRO A 3 -18.69 -0.29 9.61
N ASP A 4 -19.10 -0.58 10.84
CA ASP A 4 -19.54 -1.90 11.28
C ASP A 4 -20.82 -2.38 10.55
N GLU A 5 -21.76 -1.48 10.27
CA GLU A 5 -22.95 -1.78 9.46
C GLU A 5 -22.60 -2.04 7.98
N ALA A 6 -21.63 -1.26 7.43
CA ALA A 6 -21.25 -1.34 6.02
C ALA A 6 -20.39 -2.58 5.71
N TRP A 7 -19.48 -2.93 6.61
CA TRP A 7 -18.48 -3.97 6.39
C TRP A 7 -18.78 -5.29 7.11
N GLY A 8 -19.66 -5.27 8.12
CA GLY A 8 -20.11 -6.46 8.84
C GLY A 8 -18.96 -7.30 9.40
N LEU A 9 -18.92 -8.59 9.02
CA LEU A 9 -17.86 -9.51 9.50
C LEU A 9 -16.45 -9.08 9.12
N ARG A 10 -16.26 -8.37 8.01
CA ARG A 10 -14.91 -7.85 7.62
C ARG A 10 -14.39 -6.84 8.62
N TRP A 11 -15.25 -5.96 9.11
CA TRP A 11 -14.91 -5.01 10.17
C TRP A 11 -14.48 -5.74 11.46
N LEU A 12 -15.24 -6.74 11.86
CA LEU A 12 -14.99 -7.48 13.09
C LEU A 12 -13.75 -8.40 13.04
N SER A 13 -13.45 -8.93 11.85
CA SER A 13 -12.33 -9.86 11.66
C SER A 13 -10.97 -9.18 11.40
N CYS A 14 -10.98 -7.90 10.99
CA CYS A 14 -9.74 -7.16 10.78
C CYS A 14 -9.14 -6.71 12.11
N ALA A 15 -7.87 -7.08 12.34
CA ALA A 15 -7.13 -6.64 13.53
C ALA A 15 -6.20 -5.45 13.26
N HIS A 16 -5.85 -5.21 11.99
CA HIS A 16 -4.86 -4.20 11.63
C HIS A 16 -5.47 -2.78 11.56
N PRO A 17 -4.87 -1.77 12.22
CA PRO A 17 -5.43 -0.41 12.29
C PRO A 17 -5.65 0.24 10.91
N LEU A 18 -4.77 0.00 9.94
CA LEU A 18 -4.91 0.58 8.59
C LEU A 18 -6.06 -0.05 7.79
N SER A 19 -6.42 -1.32 8.06
CA SER A 19 -7.61 -1.92 7.46
C SER A 19 -8.87 -1.23 7.97
N HIS A 20 -8.95 -0.94 9.27
CA HIS A 20 -10.06 -0.16 9.84
C HIS A 20 -10.09 1.25 9.27
N LYS A 21 -8.93 1.94 9.23
CA LYS A 21 -8.85 3.29 8.64
C LYS A 21 -9.34 3.32 7.19
N TYR A 22 -8.95 2.34 6.37
CA TYR A 22 -9.45 2.24 4.98
C TYR A 22 -10.98 2.10 4.94
N MET A 23 -11.53 1.22 5.77
CA MET A 23 -12.97 0.99 5.82
C MET A 23 -13.75 2.23 6.29
N GLU A 24 -13.22 2.97 7.26
CA GLU A 24 -13.78 4.25 7.73
C GLU A 24 -13.79 5.29 6.60
N VAL A 25 -12.64 5.55 6.00
CA VAL A 25 -12.51 6.52 4.90
C VAL A 25 -13.40 6.14 3.72
N ALA A 26 -13.46 4.86 3.37
CA ALA A 26 -14.33 4.37 2.29
C ALA A 26 -15.82 4.59 2.60
N CYS A 27 -16.25 4.42 3.85
CA CYS A 27 -17.61 4.73 4.29
C CYS A 27 -17.92 6.22 4.21
N ASP A 28 -17.04 7.05 4.76
CA ASP A 28 -17.23 8.51 4.81
C ASP A 28 -17.33 9.12 3.41
N LYS A 29 -16.44 8.68 2.52
CA LYS A 29 -16.40 9.15 1.13
C LYS A 29 -17.36 8.39 0.20
N ARG A 30 -17.98 7.32 0.67
CA ARG A 30 -18.81 6.40 -0.15
C ARG A 30 -18.06 5.91 -1.39
N SER A 31 -16.78 5.61 -1.23
CA SER A 31 -15.89 5.23 -2.33
C SER A 31 -14.87 4.20 -1.86
N LEU A 32 -14.72 3.12 -2.62
CA LEU A 32 -13.70 2.09 -2.43
C LEU A 32 -12.44 2.36 -3.29
N VAL A 33 -12.42 3.47 -4.02
CA VAL A 33 -11.40 3.73 -5.02
C VAL A 33 -10.08 4.10 -4.38
N ILE A 34 -9.03 3.35 -4.73
CA ILE A 34 -7.63 3.76 -4.57
C ILE A 34 -7.15 4.19 -5.95
N LEU A 35 -6.85 5.47 -6.12
CA LEU A 35 -6.41 6.02 -7.40
C LEU A 35 -4.95 5.64 -7.66
N ALA A 36 -4.67 4.98 -8.78
CA ALA A 36 -3.32 4.82 -9.30
C ALA A 36 -2.92 6.11 -10.04
N ALA A 37 -2.08 6.93 -9.41
CA ALA A 37 -1.63 8.21 -9.94
C ALA A 37 -0.19 8.10 -10.45
N ASP A 38 -0.06 7.65 -11.70
CA ASP A 38 1.24 7.51 -12.38
C ASP A 38 1.61 8.87 -13.04
N VAL A 39 1.82 9.89 -12.17
CA VAL A 39 2.11 11.28 -12.55
C VAL A 39 3.53 11.62 -12.15
N ALA A 40 4.33 12.10 -13.10
CA ALA A 40 5.75 12.33 -12.88
C ALA A 40 6.07 13.65 -12.16
N ARG A 41 5.26 14.69 -12.34
CA ARG A 41 5.49 16.00 -11.72
C ARG A 41 4.71 16.16 -10.42
N VAL A 42 5.39 16.57 -9.37
CA VAL A 42 4.78 16.75 -8.03
C VAL A 42 3.61 17.72 -8.06
N ASP A 43 3.77 18.88 -8.72
CA ASP A 43 2.70 19.89 -8.77
C ASP A 43 1.44 19.36 -9.47
N ASP A 44 1.59 18.63 -10.58
CA ASP A 44 0.46 18.01 -11.29
C ASP A 44 -0.23 16.94 -10.44
N LEU A 45 0.55 16.19 -9.65
CA LEU A 45 0.03 15.20 -8.71
C LEU A 45 -0.75 15.86 -7.56
N VAL A 46 -0.22 16.96 -7.01
CA VAL A 46 -0.90 17.74 -5.96
C VAL A 46 -2.23 18.29 -6.50
N ASP A 47 -2.23 18.90 -7.69
CA ASP A 47 -3.44 19.42 -8.32
C ASP A 47 -4.47 18.31 -8.60
N LEU A 48 -4.01 17.13 -9.03
CA LEU A 48 -4.87 15.98 -9.21
C LEU A 48 -5.52 15.57 -7.89
N VAL A 49 -4.73 15.40 -6.84
CA VAL A 49 -5.22 14.96 -5.52
C VAL A 49 -6.17 15.98 -4.88
N GLU A 50 -5.92 17.28 -5.04
CA GLU A 50 -6.86 18.32 -4.58
C GLU A 50 -8.24 18.16 -5.20
N ARG A 51 -8.32 17.81 -6.50
CA ARG A 51 -9.60 17.65 -7.20
C ARG A 51 -10.32 16.36 -6.89
N VAL A 52 -9.59 15.24 -6.77
CA VAL A 52 -10.21 13.91 -6.64
C VAL A 52 -10.23 13.39 -5.21
N GLY A 53 -9.42 13.95 -4.32
CA GLY A 53 -9.26 13.50 -2.93
C GLY A 53 -10.56 13.33 -2.16
N PRO A 54 -11.58 14.19 -2.32
CA PRO A 54 -12.89 13.99 -1.69
C PRO A 54 -13.63 12.72 -2.13
N HIS A 55 -13.22 12.08 -3.24
CA HIS A 55 -13.95 10.99 -3.88
C HIS A 55 -13.20 9.66 -3.90
N ILE A 56 -12.01 9.59 -3.31
CA ILE A 56 -11.17 8.38 -3.27
C ILE A 56 -10.78 8.04 -1.83
N ALA A 57 -10.57 6.76 -1.54
CA ALA A 57 -10.18 6.28 -0.23
C ALA A 57 -8.64 6.21 -0.04
N GLY A 58 -7.89 6.14 -1.13
CA GLY A 58 -6.43 6.10 -1.09
C GLY A 58 -5.79 6.58 -2.38
N LEU A 59 -4.51 6.88 -2.29
CA LEU A 59 -3.66 7.31 -3.40
C LEU A 59 -2.50 6.34 -3.55
N LYS A 60 -2.45 5.63 -4.69
CA LYS A 60 -1.32 4.78 -5.06
C LYS A 60 -0.32 5.57 -5.91
N THR A 61 0.94 5.52 -5.52
CA THR A 61 2.05 6.21 -6.19
C THR A 61 3.15 5.24 -6.59
N HIS A 62 3.99 5.70 -7.49
CA HIS A 62 5.32 5.18 -7.82
C HIS A 62 6.30 6.34 -7.66
N VAL A 63 6.83 6.52 -6.46
CA VAL A 63 7.70 7.66 -6.12
C VAL A 63 8.95 7.73 -6.98
N ASP A 64 9.43 6.59 -7.46
CA ASP A 64 10.58 6.47 -8.35
C ASP A 64 10.30 6.89 -9.81
N MET A 65 9.04 7.21 -10.16
CA MET A 65 8.67 7.85 -11.42
C MET A 65 8.69 9.38 -11.34
N THR A 66 8.92 9.94 -10.13
CA THR A 66 8.85 11.39 -9.92
C THR A 66 10.07 12.08 -10.50
N GLU A 67 9.85 13.08 -11.36
CA GLU A 67 10.87 13.96 -11.89
C GLU A 67 11.40 14.89 -10.78
N GLU A 68 12.73 15.08 -10.74
CA GLU A 68 13.41 16.01 -9.81
C GLU A 68 13.00 15.80 -8.33
N PHE A 69 12.90 14.53 -7.90
CA PHE A 69 12.46 14.20 -6.54
C PHE A 69 13.30 14.87 -5.47
N THR A 70 12.64 15.54 -4.54
CA THR A 70 13.19 15.89 -3.22
C THR A 70 12.15 15.53 -2.16
N ILE A 71 12.61 15.21 -0.95
CA ILE A 71 11.71 14.88 0.16
C ILE A 71 10.84 16.07 0.55
N GLU A 72 11.33 17.29 0.36
CA GLU A 72 10.58 18.51 0.63
C GLU A 72 9.42 18.68 -0.35
N GLU A 73 9.68 18.53 -1.66
CA GLU A 73 8.63 18.61 -2.68
C GLU A 73 7.61 17.48 -2.50
N TRP A 74 8.08 16.24 -2.22
CA TRP A 74 7.18 15.12 -1.93
C TRP A 74 6.30 15.35 -0.71
N GLY A 75 6.78 16.13 0.25
CA GLY A 75 6.00 16.57 1.41
C GLY A 75 4.70 17.29 1.05
N LYS A 76 4.60 17.94 -0.13
CA LYS A 76 3.36 18.55 -0.63
C LYS A 76 2.31 17.47 -0.94
N VAL A 77 2.72 16.37 -1.60
CA VAL A 77 1.84 15.22 -1.90
C VAL A 77 1.34 14.59 -0.61
N VAL A 78 2.25 14.37 0.36
CA VAL A 78 1.88 13.84 1.69
C VAL A 78 0.88 14.75 2.39
N SER A 79 1.09 16.07 2.30
CA SER A 79 0.23 17.06 2.96
C SER A 79 -1.17 17.10 2.35
N VAL A 80 -1.28 17.08 1.02
CA VAL A 80 -2.59 17.09 0.35
C VAL A 80 -3.33 15.75 0.56
N ALA A 81 -2.62 14.63 0.57
CA ALA A 81 -3.21 13.33 0.89
C ALA A 81 -3.77 13.31 2.32
N LYS A 82 -3.03 13.81 3.30
CA LYS A 82 -3.50 13.96 4.69
C LYS A 82 -4.70 14.89 4.82
N LYS A 83 -4.72 16.02 4.10
CA LYS A 83 -5.86 16.95 4.06
C LYS A 83 -7.17 16.25 3.65
N HIS A 84 -7.08 15.26 2.78
CA HIS A 84 -8.20 14.48 2.28
C HIS A 84 -8.35 13.11 2.95
N ASP A 85 -7.67 12.85 4.08
CA ASP A 85 -7.68 11.56 4.80
C ASP A 85 -7.37 10.33 3.93
N LEU A 86 -6.53 10.49 2.90
CA LEU A 86 -6.16 9.38 2.03
C LEU A 86 -5.12 8.47 2.68
N LEU A 87 -5.27 7.16 2.49
CA LEU A 87 -4.15 6.25 2.69
C LEU A 87 -3.15 6.41 1.55
N LEU A 88 -1.89 6.63 1.90
CA LEU A 88 -0.79 6.69 0.94
C LEU A 88 -0.24 5.28 0.69
N PHE A 89 -0.36 4.83 -0.53
CA PHE A 89 0.02 3.51 -0.99
C PHE A 89 1.17 3.61 -1.99
N GLU A 90 2.38 3.20 -1.61
CA GLU A 90 3.52 3.15 -2.50
C GLU A 90 3.65 1.77 -3.16
N ASP A 91 3.42 1.70 -4.46
CA ASP A 91 3.46 0.46 -5.23
C ASP A 91 4.90 0.11 -5.66
N ARG A 92 5.77 -0.13 -4.68
CA ARG A 92 7.23 -0.30 -4.87
C ARG A 92 7.61 -1.69 -5.35
N LYS A 93 6.78 -2.69 -5.04
CA LYS A 93 7.01 -4.11 -5.39
C LYS A 93 8.38 -4.62 -4.91
N PHE A 94 8.66 -4.42 -3.62
CA PHE A 94 9.90 -4.93 -3.02
C PHE A 94 10.07 -6.43 -3.28
N ALA A 95 11.30 -6.87 -3.56
CA ALA A 95 11.58 -8.26 -3.91
C ALA A 95 12.92 -8.78 -3.38
N ASP A 96 13.62 -7.99 -2.58
CA ASP A 96 14.92 -8.35 -2.00
C ASP A 96 14.76 -9.03 -0.63
N ILE A 97 15.85 -9.49 -0.04
CA ILE A 97 15.88 -10.03 1.32
C ILE A 97 15.53 -8.94 2.35
N GLY A 98 14.99 -9.34 3.51
CA GLY A 98 14.44 -8.43 4.51
C GLY A 98 15.36 -7.27 4.88
N ARG A 99 16.65 -7.54 5.20
CA ARG A 99 17.62 -6.50 5.56
C ARG A 99 17.86 -5.47 4.46
N VAL A 100 17.90 -5.90 3.20
CA VAL A 100 18.07 -4.97 2.07
C VAL A 100 16.79 -4.15 1.88
N THR A 101 15.63 -4.78 1.99
CA THR A 101 14.34 -4.13 1.88
C THR A 101 14.13 -3.08 2.99
N GLU A 102 14.53 -3.38 4.23
CA GLU A 102 14.55 -2.39 5.33
C GLU A 102 15.36 -1.16 4.94
N THR A 103 16.56 -1.36 4.38
CA THR A 103 17.42 -0.27 3.89
C THR A 103 16.79 0.50 2.72
N GLN A 104 16.11 -0.20 1.80
CA GLN A 104 15.41 0.42 0.67
C GLN A 104 14.24 1.30 1.14
N MET A 105 13.50 0.87 2.17
CA MET A 105 12.44 1.67 2.81
C MET A 105 12.96 2.98 3.41
N ALA A 106 14.19 2.96 3.93
CA ALA A 106 14.87 4.10 4.54
C ALA A 106 15.76 4.90 3.55
N GLY A 107 15.80 4.47 2.27
CA GLY A 107 16.69 5.05 1.26
C GLY A 107 16.28 6.45 0.80
N MET A 108 16.67 6.81 -0.43
CA MET A 108 16.52 8.16 -0.99
C MET A 108 15.08 8.70 -0.91
N TYR A 109 14.07 7.84 -1.05
CA TYR A 109 12.67 8.22 -1.00
C TYR A 109 12.07 8.23 0.41
N ASP A 110 12.80 7.74 1.41
CA ASP A 110 12.38 7.57 2.82
C ASP A 110 10.90 7.11 2.95
N ILE A 111 10.57 6.05 2.22
CA ILE A 111 9.19 5.52 2.06
C ILE A 111 8.54 5.26 3.43
N ARG A 112 9.30 4.76 4.39
CA ARG A 112 8.86 4.48 5.76
C ARG A 112 8.29 5.71 6.47
N SER A 113 8.71 6.93 6.10
CA SER A 113 8.29 8.15 6.78
C SER A 113 6.91 8.64 6.35
N TRP A 114 6.42 8.24 5.19
CA TRP A 114 5.19 8.78 4.63
C TRP A 114 4.19 7.74 4.10
N ALA A 115 4.64 6.59 3.56
CA ALA A 115 3.73 5.58 3.03
C ALA A 115 3.01 4.85 4.17
N ASP A 116 1.71 4.65 4.04
CA ASP A 116 0.90 3.82 4.93
C ASP A 116 0.90 2.37 4.45
N LEU A 117 0.90 2.16 3.13
CA LEU A 117 0.89 0.85 2.49
C LEU A 117 2.05 0.74 1.51
N VAL A 118 2.64 -0.46 1.40
CA VAL A 118 3.58 -0.79 0.33
C VAL A 118 3.26 -2.15 -0.28
N THR A 119 3.68 -2.36 -1.54
CA THR A 119 3.63 -3.68 -2.16
C THR A 119 4.95 -4.42 -2.02
N SER A 120 4.86 -5.74 -1.91
CA SER A 120 6.01 -6.63 -1.90
C SER A 120 5.71 -7.95 -2.61
N HIS A 121 6.70 -8.50 -3.29
CA HIS A 121 6.71 -9.90 -3.70
C HIS A 121 6.97 -10.80 -2.49
N SER A 122 6.46 -12.03 -2.54
CA SER A 122 6.74 -13.08 -1.54
C SER A 122 7.92 -13.98 -1.92
N VAL A 123 8.52 -13.77 -3.10
CA VAL A 123 9.57 -14.63 -3.66
C VAL A 123 10.81 -14.79 -2.76
N SER A 124 11.12 -13.79 -1.95
CA SER A 124 12.24 -13.82 -1.00
C SER A 124 11.88 -14.39 0.39
N GLY A 125 10.65 -14.90 0.55
CA GLY A 125 10.19 -15.47 1.80
C GLY A 125 9.68 -14.44 2.82
N PRO A 126 9.28 -14.88 4.04
CA PRO A 126 8.62 -14.02 5.03
C PRO A 126 9.50 -12.89 5.58
N ASP A 127 10.81 -13.06 5.62
CA ASP A 127 11.74 -12.05 6.15
C ASP A 127 11.61 -10.68 5.47
N ILE A 128 11.12 -10.64 4.22
CA ILE A 128 10.89 -9.36 3.52
C ILE A 128 9.83 -8.52 4.22
N VAL A 129 8.77 -9.16 4.70
CA VAL A 129 7.68 -8.48 5.44
C VAL A 129 8.21 -7.96 6.77
N ASP A 130 9.01 -8.76 7.47
CA ASP A 130 9.62 -8.37 8.75
C ASP A 130 10.59 -7.19 8.55
N GLY A 131 11.37 -7.18 7.47
CA GLY A 131 12.25 -6.05 7.12
C GLY A 131 11.48 -4.76 6.82
N ILE A 132 10.36 -4.86 6.12
CA ILE A 132 9.48 -3.71 5.86
C ILE A 132 8.88 -3.18 7.17
N ALA A 133 8.39 -4.07 8.04
CA ALA A 133 7.83 -3.71 9.34
C ALA A 133 8.88 -3.03 10.24
N ALA A 134 10.09 -3.59 10.32
CA ALA A 134 11.21 -3.00 11.07
C ALA A 134 11.56 -1.58 10.60
N ALA A 135 11.45 -1.31 9.28
CA ALA A 135 11.66 0.04 8.78
C ALA A 135 10.62 1.03 9.31
N TRP A 136 9.34 0.67 9.37
CA TRP A 136 8.31 1.52 9.99
C TRP A 136 8.50 1.66 11.49
N ASP A 137 8.84 0.59 12.19
CA ASP A 137 9.10 0.61 13.63
C ASP A 137 10.24 1.59 13.99
N SER A 138 11.27 1.67 13.15
CA SER A 138 12.41 2.58 13.34
C SER A 138 12.01 4.07 13.37
N VAL A 139 10.85 4.42 12.82
CA VAL A 139 10.28 5.78 12.80
C VAL A 139 8.96 5.86 13.58
N GLN A 140 8.64 4.83 14.36
CA GLN A 140 7.45 4.74 15.21
C GLN A 140 6.13 4.90 14.42
N ARG A 141 6.07 4.31 13.23
CA ARG A 141 4.86 4.29 12.39
C ARG A 141 4.32 2.87 12.27
N ILE A 142 3.01 2.80 12.03
CA ILE A 142 2.33 1.57 11.63
C ILE A 142 2.14 1.64 10.12
N GLY A 143 2.57 0.59 9.43
CA GLY A 143 2.35 0.40 8.00
C GLY A 143 1.77 -0.96 7.69
N GLY A 144 1.24 -1.13 6.48
CA GLY A 144 0.66 -2.39 6.02
C GLY A 144 1.28 -2.86 4.70
N VAL A 145 1.53 -4.16 4.61
CA VAL A 145 2.08 -4.79 3.40
C VAL A 145 0.96 -5.41 2.58
N LEU A 146 0.95 -5.12 1.27
CA LEU A 146 0.15 -5.82 0.28
C LEU A 146 1.06 -6.76 -0.52
N LEU A 147 0.84 -8.08 -0.42
CA LEU A 147 1.65 -9.06 -1.13
C LEU A 147 1.12 -9.25 -2.56
N LEU A 148 2.04 -9.33 -3.53
CA LEU A 148 1.70 -9.64 -4.91
C LEU A 148 1.39 -11.15 -5.04
N ALA A 149 0.12 -11.52 -4.97
CA ALA A 149 -0.33 -12.88 -5.22
C ALA A 149 -0.43 -13.18 -6.73
N GLN A 150 -0.76 -12.16 -7.52
CA GLN A 150 -0.87 -12.26 -8.98
C GLN A 150 -0.31 -11.01 -9.64
N MET A 151 0.05 -11.11 -10.93
CA MET A 151 0.49 -9.99 -11.75
C MET A 151 -0.32 -9.91 -13.04
N SER A 152 -0.65 -8.68 -13.47
CA SER A 152 -1.38 -8.42 -14.71
C SER A 152 -0.51 -8.45 -15.96
N SER A 153 0.82 -8.46 -15.83
CA SER A 153 1.74 -8.50 -16.98
C SER A 153 1.63 -9.82 -17.74
N ARG A 154 1.53 -9.72 -19.08
CA ARG A 154 1.45 -10.89 -19.95
C ARG A 154 2.76 -11.69 -19.87
N GLY A 155 2.65 -13.02 -19.69
CA GLY A 155 3.80 -13.91 -19.63
C GLY A 155 4.63 -13.81 -18.35
N ASN A 156 4.05 -13.29 -17.26
CA ASN A 156 4.69 -13.35 -15.95
C ASN A 156 4.85 -14.83 -15.50
N LEU A 157 5.78 -15.07 -14.58
CA LEU A 157 6.17 -16.39 -14.13
C LEU A 157 5.45 -16.82 -12.82
N LEU A 158 4.47 -16.07 -12.35
CA LEU A 158 3.72 -16.42 -11.15
C LEU A 158 2.70 -17.50 -11.48
N GLU A 159 2.94 -18.70 -10.97
CA GLU A 159 2.05 -19.87 -11.11
C GLU A 159 1.12 -19.99 -9.90
N ALA A 160 0.10 -20.85 -9.98
CA ALA A 160 -0.86 -21.07 -8.90
C ALA A 160 -0.19 -21.42 -7.56
N GLY A 161 0.87 -22.25 -7.59
CA GLY A 161 1.62 -22.58 -6.37
C GLY A 161 2.30 -21.38 -5.71
N TYR A 162 2.70 -20.35 -6.48
CA TYR A 162 3.20 -19.09 -5.93
C TYR A 162 2.08 -18.31 -5.23
N THR A 163 0.90 -18.26 -5.86
CA THR A 163 -0.27 -17.59 -5.26
C THR A 163 -0.62 -18.21 -3.92
N ASP A 164 -0.74 -19.56 -3.87
CA ASP A 164 -1.08 -20.28 -2.63
C ASP A 164 -0.05 -20.02 -1.52
N SER A 165 1.25 -20.12 -1.83
CA SER A 165 2.32 -19.83 -0.87
C SER A 165 2.31 -18.38 -0.40
N THR A 166 1.94 -17.43 -1.28
CA THR A 166 1.81 -16.02 -0.92
C THR A 166 0.66 -15.80 0.05
N LEU A 167 -0.49 -16.47 -0.15
CA LEU A 167 -1.64 -16.40 0.76
C LEU A 167 -1.31 -16.99 2.13
N GLU A 168 -0.63 -18.15 2.18
CA GLU A 168 -0.17 -18.76 3.42
C GLU A 168 0.77 -17.82 4.18
N MET A 169 1.78 -17.26 3.50
CA MET A 169 2.73 -16.31 4.08
C MET A 169 2.02 -15.07 4.64
N GLY A 170 1.07 -14.51 3.91
CA GLY A 170 0.34 -13.33 4.35
C GLY A 170 -0.58 -13.61 5.54
N THR A 171 -1.22 -14.78 5.57
CA THR A 171 -2.09 -15.18 6.69
C THR A 171 -1.29 -15.36 7.99
N ALA A 172 -0.02 -15.75 7.89
CA ALA A 172 0.86 -15.95 9.03
C ALA A 172 1.45 -14.63 9.59
N SER A 173 1.37 -13.52 8.87
CA SER A 173 1.99 -12.26 9.27
C SER A 173 0.96 -11.20 9.69
N PRO A 174 1.11 -10.58 10.87
CA PRO A 174 0.23 -9.48 11.31
C PRO A 174 0.44 -8.18 10.52
N HIS A 175 1.52 -8.06 9.74
CA HIS A 175 1.85 -6.88 8.95
C HIS A 175 1.27 -6.93 7.53
N VAL A 176 0.79 -8.09 7.09
CA VAL A 176 0.12 -8.23 5.79
C VAL A 176 -1.37 -7.94 5.95
N ILE A 177 -1.87 -6.97 5.20
CA ILE A 177 -3.26 -6.53 5.28
C ILE A 177 -4.07 -6.82 4.02
N GLY A 178 -3.45 -7.39 3.00
CA GLY A 178 -4.11 -7.75 1.77
C GLY A 178 -3.15 -8.20 0.68
N TYR A 179 -3.70 -8.38 -0.50
CA TYR A 179 -3.00 -8.92 -1.65
C TYR A 179 -3.28 -8.12 -2.91
N ILE A 180 -2.35 -8.16 -3.85
CA ILE A 180 -2.55 -7.69 -5.21
C ILE A 180 -2.94 -8.88 -6.07
N GLY A 181 -4.10 -8.81 -6.69
CA GLY A 181 -4.66 -9.82 -7.56
C GLY A 181 -5.20 -9.24 -8.87
N ASN A 182 -5.66 -10.11 -9.76
CA ASN A 182 -6.18 -9.73 -11.09
C ASN A 182 -7.72 -9.68 -11.15
N GLY A 183 -8.44 -9.90 -10.03
CA GLY A 183 -9.89 -9.95 -10.00
C GLY A 183 -10.53 -11.12 -10.76
N SER A 184 -9.74 -12.11 -11.15
CA SER A 184 -10.19 -13.27 -11.95
C SER A 184 -10.20 -14.59 -11.19
N ASN A 185 -9.76 -14.59 -9.93
CA ASN A 185 -9.66 -15.78 -9.09
C ASN A 185 -10.69 -15.71 -7.95
N PRO A 186 -11.47 -16.79 -7.67
CA PRO A 186 -12.44 -16.82 -6.57
C PRO A 186 -11.82 -16.65 -5.16
N VAL A 187 -10.51 -16.55 -5.02
CA VAL A 187 -9.81 -16.28 -3.75
C VAL A 187 -9.81 -14.78 -3.41
N GLU A 188 -10.22 -13.95 -4.32
CA GLU A 188 -10.41 -12.51 -4.14
C GLU A 188 -11.86 -12.21 -3.73
#